data_d8156446fa6fd525d06cdae481ed61c1
#
_entry.id   d8156446fa6fd525d06cdae481ed61c1
#
_cell.length_a   1.000
_cell.length_b   1.000
_cell.length_c   1.000
_cell.angle_alpha   90.00
_cell.angle_beta   90.00
_cell.angle_gamma   90.00
#
_symmetry.space_group_name_H-M   'P 1'
#
loop_
_entity.id
_entity.type
_entity.pdbx_description
1 polymer ?
#
loop_
_entity_poly.entity_id
_entity_poly.type
_entity_poly.pdbx_seq_one_letter_code
_entity_poly.pdbx_strand_id
1 'polypeptide(L)'
;MTTDIASTQEKIKNYIVQTSHADANKIKNESLIFKEGFFDSMGFIMLITFLEEEFGIKTVDSDLIEENFESINAITEFIQRK
;
A
#
# COMPACT_ATOMS: atom_id res chain seq x y z
N MET A 1 -3.58 -17.19 11.73
CA MET A 1 -4.11 -15.95 12.31
C MET A 1 -4.64 -15.05 11.22
N THR A 2 -5.83 -14.54 11.41
CA THR A 2 -6.46 -13.71 10.39
C THR A 2 -5.99 -12.27 10.55
N THR A 3 -5.51 -11.67 9.46
CA THR A 3 -5.13 -10.27 9.47
C THR A 3 -6.39 -9.41 9.51
N ASP A 4 -6.48 -8.50 10.47
CA ASP A 4 -7.59 -7.57 10.55
C ASP A 4 -7.50 -6.57 9.40
N ILE A 5 -8.51 -6.56 8.54
CA ILE A 5 -8.54 -5.68 7.37
C ILE A 5 -8.43 -4.21 7.77
N ALA A 6 -9.17 -3.79 8.79
CA ALA A 6 -9.14 -2.41 9.24
C ALA A 6 -7.75 -2.02 9.75
N SER A 7 -7.11 -2.90 10.51
CA SER A 7 -5.77 -2.66 11.02
C SER A 7 -4.74 -2.59 9.89
N THR A 8 -4.88 -3.48 8.91
CA THR A 8 -4.01 -3.50 7.73
C THR A 8 -4.14 -2.19 6.95
N GLN A 9 -5.37 -1.76 6.70
CA GLN A 9 -5.63 -0.52 5.97
C GLN A 9 -5.07 0.69 6.70
N GLU A 10 -5.21 0.71 8.01
CA GLU A 10 -4.69 1.81 8.83
C GLU A 10 -3.17 1.90 8.75
N LYS A 11 -2.48 0.76 8.84
CA LYS A 11 -1.03 0.73 8.75
C LYS A 11 -0.54 1.22 7.39
N ILE A 12 -1.21 0.79 6.32
CA ILE A 12 -0.87 1.22 4.97
C ILE A 12 -1.09 2.72 4.82
N LYS A 13 -2.24 3.20 5.28
CA LYS A 13 -2.57 4.62 5.22
C LYS A 13 -1.55 5.48 5.97
N ASN A 14 -1.19 5.06 7.17
CA ASN A 14 -0.21 5.78 7.97
C ASN A 14 1.14 5.84 7.27
N TYR A 15 1.55 4.75 6.64
CA TYR A 15 2.79 4.74 5.88
C TYR A 15 2.74 5.73 4.71
N ILE A 16 1.64 5.74 3.97
CA ILE A 16 1.47 6.65 2.84
C ILE A 16 1.52 8.10 3.30
N VAL A 17 0.82 8.42 4.38
CA VAL A 17 0.80 9.77 4.93
C VAL A 17 2.21 10.21 5.33
N GLN A 18 2.93 9.35 6.04
CA GLN A 18 4.27 9.69 6.50
C GLN A 18 5.27 9.84 5.36
N THR A 19 5.18 8.98 4.37
CA THR A 19 6.15 8.96 3.27
C THR A 19 5.89 10.05 2.25
N SER A 20 4.63 10.31 1.94
CA SER A 20 4.26 11.30 0.93
C SER A 20 4.03 12.69 1.50
N HIS A 21 3.99 12.82 2.84
CA HIS A 21 3.65 14.07 3.53
C HIS A 21 2.25 14.58 3.17
N ALA A 22 1.38 13.69 2.71
CA ALA A 22 0.03 14.05 2.35
C ALA A 22 -0.84 14.21 3.59
N ASP A 23 -1.92 14.99 3.43
CA ASP A 23 -2.92 15.14 4.47
C ASP A 23 -3.72 13.83 4.58
N ALA A 24 -3.78 13.28 5.80
CA ALA A 24 -4.52 12.03 6.04
C ALA A 24 -5.97 12.13 5.62
N ASN A 25 -6.57 13.32 5.70
CA ASN A 25 -7.96 13.53 5.31
C ASN A 25 -8.18 13.45 3.79
N LYS A 26 -7.12 13.56 3.01
CA LYS A 26 -7.20 13.50 1.56
C LYS A 26 -6.97 12.11 1.00
N ILE A 27 -6.49 11.18 1.83
CA ILE A 27 -6.24 9.81 1.41
C ILE A 27 -7.37 8.92 1.89
N LYS A 28 -8.04 8.29 0.95
CA LYS A 28 -9.12 7.34 1.24
C LYS A 28 -8.68 5.96 0.78
N ASN A 29 -9.41 4.94 1.21
CA ASN A 29 -9.07 3.57 0.86
C ASN A 29 -9.14 3.32 -0.65
N GLU A 30 -9.98 4.05 -1.36
CA GLU A 30 -10.13 3.95 -2.80
C GLU A 30 -9.28 4.96 -3.58
N SER A 31 -8.52 5.82 -2.92
CA SER A 31 -7.67 6.81 -3.59
C SER A 31 -6.61 6.12 -4.45
N LEU A 32 -6.44 6.61 -5.68
CA LEU A 32 -5.46 6.06 -6.61
C LEU A 32 -4.11 6.74 -6.35
N ILE A 33 -3.31 6.15 -5.48
CA ILE A 33 -2.12 6.80 -4.92
C ILE A 33 -1.07 7.20 -5.93
N PHE A 34 -0.97 6.48 -7.05
CA PHE A 34 -0.02 6.87 -8.11
C PHE A 34 -0.59 7.93 -9.02
N LYS A 35 -1.86 7.83 -9.38
CA LYS A 35 -2.51 8.80 -10.24
C LYS A 35 -2.69 10.15 -9.57
N GLU A 36 -2.91 10.14 -8.26
CA GLU A 36 -3.06 11.39 -7.50
C GLU A 36 -1.73 11.98 -7.08
N GLY A 37 -0.62 11.32 -7.42
CA GLY A 37 0.70 11.87 -7.21
C GLY A 37 1.29 11.68 -5.83
N PHE A 38 0.74 10.78 -5.04
CA PHE A 38 1.30 10.51 -3.71
C PHE A 38 2.60 9.72 -3.79
N PHE A 39 2.75 8.90 -4.82
CA PHE A 39 3.97 8.09 -5.01
C PHE A 39 4.45 8.14 -6.45
N ASP A 40 5.78 8.11 -6.61
CA ASP A 40 6.45 7.91 -7.89
C ASP A 40 7.09 6.51 -7.89
N SER A 41 7.98 6.25 -8.85
CA SER A 41 8.65 4.95 -8.97
C SER A 41 9.44 4.57 -7.74
N MET A 42 10.12 5.53 -7.12
CA MET A 42 10.88 5.28 -5.89
C MET A 42 9.95 4.97 -4.74
N GLY A 43 8.84 5.72 -4.63
CA GLY A 43 7.84 5.46 -3.61
C GLY A 43 7.23 4.08 -3.75
N PHE A 44 7.04 3.62 -4.99
CA PHE A 44 6.53 2.29 -5.25
C PHE A 44 7.47 1.21 -4.69
N ILE A 45 8.77 1.33 -4.98
CA ILE A 45 9.76 0.38 -4.48
C ILE A 45 9.80 0.39 -2.94
N MET A 46 9.77 1.56 -2.35
CA MET A 46 9.77 1.70 -0.89
C MET A 46 8.50 1.10 -0.27
N LEU A 47 7.36 1.28 -0.93
CA LEU A 47 6.11 0.70 -0.48
C LEU A 47 6.19 -0.83 -0.46
N ILE A 48 6.73 -1.43 -1.53
CA ILE A 48 6.91 -2.88 -1.61
C ILE A 48 7.76 -3.37 -0.44
N THR A 49 8.88 -2.71 -0.19
CA THR A 49 9.78 -3.07 0.92
C THR A 49 9.04 -2.99 2.25
N PHE A 50 8.28 -1.93 2.46
CA PHE A 50 7.49 -1.78 3.68
C PHE A 50 6.51 -2.93 3.87
N LEU A 51 5.79 -3.29 2.81
CA LEU A 51 4.79 -4.35 2.89
C LEU A 51 5.44 -5.70 3.21
N GLU A 52 6.59 -5.98 2.62
CA GLU A 52 7.30 -7.23 2.89
C GLU A 52 7.76 -7.30 4.33
N GLU A 53 8.29 -6.21 4.87
CA GLU A 53 8.79 -6.18 6.23
C GLU A 53 7.67 -6.15 7.28
N GLU A 54 6.64 -5.33 7.03
CA GLU A 54 5.57 -5.13 8.01
C GLU A 54 4.63 -6.33 8.10
N PHE A 55 4.34 -6.96 6.98
CA PHE A 55 3.36 -8.04 6.93
C PHE A 55 3.99 -9.41 6.70
N GLY A 56 5.30 -9.47 6.55
CA GLY A 56 6.02 -10.74 6.40
C GLY A 56 5.71 -11.46 5.10
N ILE A 57 5.32 -10.73 4.06
CA ILE A 57 5.02 -11.31 2.76
C ILE A 57 6.23 -11.22 1.84
N LYS A 58 6.20 -12.00 0.75
CA LYS A 58 7.21 -11.91 -0.31
C LYS A 58 6.53 -11.63 -1.63
N THR A 59 7.09 -10.67 -2.36
CA THR A 59 6.60 -10.36 -3.70
C THR A 59 7.51 -10.99 -4.74
N VAL A 60 6.93 -11.34 -5.88
CA VAL A 60 7.68 -11.82 -7.04
C VAL A 60 7.43 -10.85 -8.20
N ASP A 61 8.22 -10.97 -9.28
CA ASP A 61 8.16 -10.00 -10.38
C ASP A 61 6.75 -9.84 -10.95
N SER A 62 6.00 -10.94 -11.05
CA SER A 62 4.64 -10.90 -11.60
C SER A 62 3.65 -10.19 -10.68
N ASP A 63 3.98 -10.01 -9.41
CA ASP A 63 3.15 -9.25 -8.48
C ASP A 63 3.32 -7.74 -8.63
N LEU A 64 4.42 -7.31 -9.23
CA LEU A 64 4.81 -5.90 -9.27
C LEU A 64 4.12 -5.17 -10.41
N ILE A 65 2.80 -5.11 -10.36
CA ILE A 65 1.97 -4.38 -11.31
C ILE A 65 1.20 -3.31 -10.57
N GLU A 66 0.96 -2.19 -11.23
CA GLU A 66 0.28 -1.05 -10.62
C GLU A 66 -1.07 -1.44 -10.01
N GLU A 67 -1.80 -2.31 -10.69
CA GLU A 67 -3.14 -2.72 -10.27
C GLU A 67 -3.18 -3.35 -8.88
N ASN A 68 -2.10 -4.00 -8.47
CA ASN A 68 -2.02 -4.60 -7.12
C ASN A 68 -1.79 -3.55 -6.04
N PHE A 69 -1.29 -2.37 -6.40
CA PHE A 69 -0.85 -1.37 -5.44
C PHE A 69 -1.44 0.01 -5.69
N GLU A 70 -2.44 0.11 -6.53
CA GLU A 70 -2.98 1.41 -6.96
C GLU A 70 -3.76 2.15 -5.87
N SER A 71 -4.26 1.42 -4.87
CA SER A 71 -5.03 2.00 -3.77
C SER A 71 -4.83 1.19 -2.51
N ILE A 72 -5.25 1.74 -1.37
CA ILE A 72 -5.19 1.00 -0.11
C ILE A 72 -6.03 -0.28 -0.21
N ASN A 73 -7.19 -0.20 -0.85
CA ASN A 73 -8.03 -1.38 -1.05
C ASN A 73 -7.30 -2.45 -1.86
N ALA A 74 -6.66 -2.07 -2.96
CA ALA A 74 -5.92 -3.02 -3.79
C ALA A 74 -4.76 -3.65 -3.03
N ILE A 75 -4.02 -2.85 -2.28
CA ILE A 75 -2.90 -3.33 -1.47
C ILE A 75 -3.39 -4.32 -0.41
N THR A 76 -4.50 -3.99 0.24
CA THR A 76 -5.08 -4.85 1.27
C THR A 76 -5.46 -6.20 0.69
N GLU A 77 -6.12 -6.22 -0.47
CA GLU A 77 -6.48 -7.46 -1.15
C GLU A 77 -5.24 -8.27 -1.53
N PHE A 78 -4.21 -7.59 -2.02
CA PHE A 78 -2.96 -8.24 -2.38
C PHE A 78 -2.34 -8.95 -1.17
N ILE A 79 -2.28 -8.26 -0.03
CA ILE A 79 -1.73 -8.83 1.20
C ILE A 79 -2.53 -10.06 1.62
N GLN A 80 -3.84 -10.01 1.51
CA GLN A 80 -4.69 -11.14 1.91
C GLN A 80 -4.52 -12.37 1.01
N ARG A 81 -4.12 -12.16 -0.25
CA ARG A 81 -3.84 -13.27 -1.16
C ARG A 81 -2.48 -13.91 -0.91
N LYS A 82 -1.63 -13.25 -0.17
CA LYS A 82 -0.30 -13.76 0.20
C LYS A 82 -0.37 -14.44 1.55
#